data_09e34d0e91edc425b5e3d4bf17b15676
#
_entry.id   09e34d0e91edc425b5e3d4bf17b15676
#
_cell.length_a   1.000
_cell.length_b   1.000
_cell.length_c   1.000
_cell.angle_alpha   90.00
_cell.angle_beta   90.00
_cell.angle_gamma   90.00
#
_symmetry.space_group_name_H-M   'P 1'
#
loop_
_entity.id
_entity.type
_entity.pdbx_description
1 polymer ?
#
loop_
_entity_poly.entity_id
_entity_poly.type
_entity_poly.pdbx_seq_one_letter_code
_entity_poly.pdbx_strand_id
1 'polypeptide(L)'
;MLFRSEVDPDTFEVRPLKLTAVQEFGRPIHPALAQGQIEGGTAQGLGYALLERVVMRNGAMANSQLTNYTIPTTLDMPELDVVMLENPYPGGPFGAKGLGELPMDGPAPAVVNALRSLGLDVREIPATPELIASCTAAA
;
A
#
# COMPACT_ATOMS: atom_id res chain seq x y z
N MET A 1 -1.04 3.03 -10.42
CA MET A 1 0.12 2.69 -9.58
C MET A 1 0.85 1.53 -10.21
N LEU A 2 2.20 1.56 -10.24
CA LEU A 2 3.05 0.46 -10.68
C LEU A 2 3.83 -0.06 -9.47
N PHE A 3 3.88 -1.36 -9.31
CA PHE A 3 4.55 -2.01 -8.18
C PHE A 3 5.48 -3.12 -8.67
N ARG A 4 6.70 -3.14 -8.15
CA ARG A 4 7.69 -4.20 -8.37
C ARG A 4 8.15 -4.75 -7.03
N SER A 5 8.11 -6.07 -6.91
CA SER A 5 8.55 -6.80 -5.72
C SER A 5 9.26 -8.08 -6.12
N GLU A 6 9.90 -8.69 -5.16
CA GLU A 6 10.34 -10.07 -5.20
C GLU A 6 9.64 -10.87 -4.10
N VAL A 7 9.48 -12.17 -4.31
CA VAL A 7 8.99 -13.11 -3.31
C VAL A 7 10.11 -14.12 -3.09
N ASP A 8 10.54 -14.25 -1.85
CA ASP A 8 11.53 -15.23 -1.46
C ASP A 8 10.91 -16.64 -1.55
N PRO A 9 11.48 -17.59 -2.31
CA PRO A 9 10.87 -18.89 -2.52
C PRO A 9 10.92 -19.81 -1.30
N ASP A 10 11.81 -19.54 -0.34
CA ASP A 10 12.01 -20.36 0.86
C ASP A 10 11.20 -19.84 2.05
N THR A 11 11.11 -18.51 2.19
CA THR A 11 10.41 -17.86 3.31
C THR A 11 9.02 -17.35 2.95
N PHE A 12 8.72 -17.20 1.64
CA PHE A 12 7.50 -16.59 1.10
C PHE A 12 7.34 -15.11 1.48
N GLU A 13 8.39 -14.47 1.95
CA GLU A 13 8.39 -13.04 2.24
C GLU A 13 8.28 -12.22 0.94
N VAL A 14 7.37 -11.24 0.95
CA VAL A 14 7.23 -10.27 -0.15
C VAL A 14 8.06 -9.05 0.16
N ARG A 15 9.08 -8.79 -0.64
CA ARG A 15 9.92 -7.61 -0.53
C ARG A 15 9.56 -6.59 -1.59
N PRO A 16 8.97 -5.46 -1.23
CA PRO A 16 8.76 -4.34 -2.15
C PRO A 16 10.10 -3.75 -2.61
N LEU A 17 10.28 -3.59 -3.92
CA LEU A 17 11.50 -3.02 -4.51
C LEU A 17 11.29 -1.61 -5.01
N LYS A 18 10.17 -1.37 -5.71
CA LYS A 18 9.85 -0.07 -6.27
C LYS A 18 8.34 0.10 -6.39
N LEU A 19 7.87 1.32 -6.10
CA LEU A 19 6.50 1.71 -6.31
C LEU A 19 6.44 3.08 -6.98
N THR A 20 5.69 3.19 -8.08
CA THR A 20 5.42 4.47 -8.73
C THR A 20 3.97 4.85 -8.48
N ALA A 21 3.74 5.89 -7.70
CA ALA A 21 2.44 6.45 -7.38
C ALA A 21 2.11 7.60 -8.34
N VAL A 22 1.24 7.35 -9.30
CA VAL A 22 0.72 8.39 -10.20
C VAL A 22 -0.65 8.82 -9.67
N GLN A 23 -0.78 10.07 -9.23
CA GLN A 23 -1.97 10.59 -8.57
C GLN A 23 -2.50 11.84 -9.25
N GLU A 24 -3.81 11.89 -9.45
CA GLU A 24 -4.52 13.04 -9.97
C GLU A 24 -5.46 13.59 -8.90
N PHE A 25 -5.24 14.82 -8.44
CA PHE A 25 -6.01 15.48 -7.39
C PHE A 25 -6.23 16.96 -7.68
N GLY A 26 -6.37 17.29 -8.96
CA GLY A 26 -6.54 18.64 -9.43
C GLY A 26 -5.23 19.42 -9.39
N ARG A 27 -5.29 20.67 -8.95
CA ARG A 27 -4.10 21.52 -8.79
C ARG A 27 -3.53 21.38 -7.39
N PRO A 28 -2.26 21.01 -7.21
CA PRO A 28 -1.62 20.96 -5.89
C PRO A 28 -1.49 22.39 -5.33
N ILE A 29 -2.13 22.64 -4.19
CA ILE A 29 -2.03 23.94 -3.51
C ILE A 29 -0.64 24.11 -2.88
N HIS A 30 -0.08 23.03 -2.34
CA HIS A 30 1.26 23.00 -1.77
C HIS A 30 1.98 21.73 -2.20
N PRO A 31 2.76 21.75 -3.30
CA PRO A 31 3.35 20.55 -3.90
C PRO A 31 4.15 19.69 -2.92
N ALA A 32 5.01 20.29 -2.07
CA ALA A 32 5.81 19.52 -1.14
C ALA A 32 4.97 18.78 -0.08
N LEU A 33 3.91 19.40 0.46
CA LEU A 33 3.00 18.73 1.38
C LEU A 33 2.15 17.67 0.67
N ALA A 34 1.75 17.93 -0.57
CA ALA A 34 1.03 16.95 -1.39
C ALA A 34 1.89 15.71 -1.65
N GLN A 35 3.17 15.88 -1.98
CA GLN A 35 4.11 14.77 -2.12
C GLN A 35 4.22 13.97 -0.82
N GLY A 36 4.41 14.63 0.32
CA GLY A 36 4.47 13.96 1.62
C GLY A 36 3.18 13.21 1.96
N GLN A 37 2.01 13.73 1.57
CA GLN A 37 0.73 13.03 1.73
C GLN A 37 0.67 11.76 0.86
N ILE A 38 1.18 11.82 -0.37
CA ILE A 38 1.22 10.66 -1.27
C ILE A 38 2.18 9.59 -0.73
N GLU A 39 3.36 9.98 -0.29
CA GLU A 39 4.35 9.08 0.30
C GLU A 39 3.81 8.39 1.56
N GLY A 40 3.24 9.17 2.48
CA GLY A 40 2.69 8.66 3.73
C GLY A 40 1.48 7.74 3.54
N GLY A 41 0.53 8.12 2.67
CA GLY A 41 -0.62 7.28 2.36
C GLY A 41 -0.23 5.98 1.63
N THR A 42 0.78 6.04 0.76
CA THR A 42 1.34 4.85 0.09
C THR A 42 1.97 3.90 1.11
N ALA A 43 2.71 4.42 2.10
CA ALA A 43 3.28 3.62 3.18
C ALA A 43 2.21 2.90 3.99
N GLN A 44 1.12 3.59 4.36
CA GLN A 44 -0.02 2.98 5.02
C GLN A 44 -0.65 1.87 4.17
N GLY A 45 -0.85 2.11 2.88
CA GLY A 45 -1.42 1.12 1.97
C GLY A 45 -0.54 -0.12 1.79
N LEU A 46 0.80 0.02 1.81
CA LEU A 46 1.73 -1.11 1.82
C LEU A 46 1.68 -1.88 3.15
N GLY A 47 1.63 -1.17 4.27
CA GLY A 47 1.46 -1.79 5.58
C GLY A 47 0.19 -2.64 5.64
N TYR A 48 -0.93 -2.07 5.18
CA TYR A 48 -2.20 -2.78 5.10
C TYR A 48 -2.17 -3.99 4.16
N ALA A 49 -1.41 -3.90 3.07
CA ALA A 49 -1.29 -4.98 2.10
C ALA A 49 -0.44 -6.17 2.59
N LEU A 50 0.58 -5.93 3.44
CA LEU A 50 1.62 -6.91 3.74
C LEU A 50 1.76 -7.27 5.22
N LEU A 51 1.46 -6.35 6.15
CA LEU A 51 1.82 -6.48 7.57
C LEU A 51 0.63 -6.33 8.54
N GLU A 52 -0.23 -5.32 8.28
CA GLU A 52 -1.19 -4.87 9.28
C GLU A 52 -2.47 -5.71 9.30
N ARG A 53 -2.82 -6.22 10.48
CA ARG A 53 -4.06 -6.96 10.70
C ARG A 53 -4.68 -6.56 12.04
N VAL A 54 -5.88 -6.01 12.00
CA VAL A 54 -6.67 -5.77 13.21
C VAL A 54 -7.27 -7.08 13.70
N VAL A 55 -6.98 -7.43 14.95
CA VAL A 55 -7.55 -8.62 15.62
C VAL A 55 -8.55 -8.17 16.68
N MET A 56 -9.83 -8.45 16.44
CA MET A 56 -10.89 -8.13 17.39
C MET A 56 -11.21 -9.31 18.31
N ARG A 57 -11.33 -9.05 19.63
CA ARG A 57 -11.77 -10.03 20.62
C ARG A 57 -12.76 -9.35 21.57
N ASN A 58 -13.93 -9.93 21.72
CA ASN A 58 -14.98 -9.41 22.63
C ASN A 58 -15.29 -7.92 22.45
N GLY A 59 -15.32 -7.43 21.20
CA GLY A 59 -15.61 -6.02 20.89
C GLY A 59 -14.45 -5.06 21.10
N ALA A 60 -13.25 -5.53 21.44
CA ALA A 60 -12.06 -4.72 21.61
C ALA A 60 -10.92 -5.21 20.70
N MET A 61 -10.02 -4.29 20.31
CA MET A 61 -8.83 -4.60 19.55
C MET A 61 -7.80 -5.32 20.45
N ALA A 62 -7.52 -6.59 20.16
CA ALA A 62 -6.61 -7.42 20.96
C ALA A 62 -5.14 -7.10 20.74
N ASN A 63 -4.79 -6.55 19.59
CA ASN A 63 -3.43 -6.15 19.22
C ASN A 63 -3.30 -4.63 19.08
N SER A 64 -3.70 -3.89 20.10
CA SER A 64 -3.81 -2.43 20.10
C SER A 64 -2.49 -1.68 20.39
N GLN A 65 -1.36 -2.40 20.48
CA GLN A 65 -0.06 -1.80 20.77
C GLN A 65 0.93 -2.07 19.65
N LEU A 66 1.88 -1.15 19.41
CA LEU A 66 2.87 -1.28 18.34
C LEU A 66 3.81 -2.50 18.50
N THR A 67 3.81 -3.14 19.66
CA THR A 67 4.52 -4.40 19.89
C THR A 67 3.83 -5.62 19.26
N ASN A 68 2.55 -5.53 18.97
CA ASN A 68 1.74 -6.60 18.41
C ASN A 68 0.83 -6.15 17.24
N TYR A 69 0.88 -4.89 16.89
CA TYR A 69 0.34 -4.31 15.66
C TYR A 69 1.50 -3.73 14.86
N THR A 70 2.02 -4.52 13.93
CA THR A 70 3.24 -4.18 13.19
C THR A 70 2.88 -3.26 12.03
N ILE A 71 3.54 -2.09 11.96
CA ILE A 71 3.48 -1.15 10.84
C ILE A 71 4.82 -1.15 10.10
N PRO A 72 4.86 -0.73 8.82
CA PRO A 72 6.11 -0.60 8.08
C PRO A 72 7.09 0.37 8.75
N THR A 73 8.35 0.02 8.76
CA THR A 73 9.47 0.91 9.10
C THR A 73 10.10 1.48 7.83
N THR A 74 11.05 2.38 7.97
CA THR A 74 11.81 2.92 6.82
C THR A 74 12.60 1.84 6.06
N LEU A 75 12.91 0.72 6.70
CA LEU A 75 13.62 -0.40 6.05
C LEU A 75 12.69 -1.25 5.18
N ASP A 76 11.41 -1.24 5.46
CA ASP A 76 10.38 -2.00 4.72
C ASP A 76 9.88 -1.22 3.48
N MET A 77 10.21 0.07 3.40
CA MET A 77 9.74 0.91 2.30
C MET A 77 10.58 0.72 1.04
N PRO A 78 9.92 0.56 -0.13
CA PRO A 78 10.59 0.51 -1.42
C PRO A 78 11.07 1.89 -1.88
N GLU A 79 11.85 1.92 -2.97
CA GLU A 79 12.01 3.14 -3.76
C GLU A 79 10.64 3.64 -4.20
N LEU A 80 10.31 4.89 -3.87
CA LEU A 80 9.02 5.48 -4.17
C LEU A 80 9.15 6.66 -5.14
N ASP A 81 8.59 6.51 -6.33
CA ASP A 81 8.42 7.58 -7.30
C ASP A 81 7.01 8.18 -7.20
N VAL A 82 6.93 9.48 -7.01
CA VAL A 82 5.65 10.21 -6.98
C VAL A 82 5.50 11.06 -8.23
N VAL A 83 4.42 10.83 -8.97
CA VAL A 83 4.03 11.61 -10.13
C VAL A 83 2.68 12.27 -9.88
N MET A 84 2.66 13.59 -9.81
CA MET A 84 1.46 14.39 -9.65
C MET A 84 0.94 14.83 -11.02
N LEU A 85 -0.29 14.42 -11.36
CA LEU A 85 -0.99 14.87 -12.56
C LEU A 85 -1.92 16.03 -12.20
N GLU A 86 -1.80 17.12 -12.91
CA GLU A 86 -2.66 18.29 -12.74
C GLU A 86 -3.83 18.25 -13.73
N ASN A 87 -5.04 18.15 -13.20
CA ASN A 87 -6.28 18.35 -13.95
C ASN A 87 -7.23 19.22 -13.12
N PRO A 88 -7.07 20.56 -13.17
CA PRO A 88 -7.80 21.48 -12.31
C PRO A 88 -9.32 21.28 -12.37
N TYR A 89 -9.95 21.23 -11.21
CA TYR A 89 -11.40 21.10 -11.10
C TYR A 89 -12.07 22.48 -10.93
N PRO A 90 -12.92 22.91 -11.87
CA PRO A 90 -13.52 24.25 -11.81
C PRO A 90 -14.37 24.53 -10.57
N GLY A 91 -14.95 23.49 -9.96
CA GLY A 91 -15.74 23.59 -8.73
C GLY A 91 -14.91 23.50 -7.43
N GLY A 92 -13.62 23.24 -7.51
CA GLY A 92 -12.73 23.16 -6.37
C GLY A 92 -11.98 24.46 -6.08
N PRO A 93 -11.61 24.72 -4.81
CA PRO A 93 -10.84 25.91 -4.45
C PRO A 93 -9.51 25.90 -5.20
N PHE A 94 -9.23 26.95 -5.96
CA PHE A 94 -8.03 27.08 -6.81
C PHE A 94 -7.81 25.93 -7.80
N GLY A 95 -8.85 25.13 -8.10
CA GLY A 95 -8.76 23.96 -8.96
C GLY A 95 -8.33 22.67 -8.27
N ALA A 96 -8.23 22.67 -6.93
CA ALA A 96 -7.85 21.49 -6.16
C ALA A 96 -8.99 20.47 -6.00
N LYS A 97 -8.61 19.21 -5.78
CA LYS A 97 -9.47 18.10 -5.36
C LYS A 97 -8.93 17.52 -4.05
N GLY A 98 -9.67 16.59 -3.42
CA GLY A 98 -9.22 15.88 -2.22
C GLY A 98 -8.01 14.98 -2.51
N LEU A 99 -7.09 14.91 -1.56
CA LEU A 99 -5.87 14.10 -1.65
C LEU A 99 -5.71 13.12 -0.47
N GLY A 100 -6.41 13.34 0.65
CA GLY A 100 -6.15 12.67 1.93
C GLY A 100 -6.00 11.16 1.86
N GLU A 101 -7.00 10.44 1.37
CA GLU A 101 -7.03 8.97 1.33
C GLU A 101 -6.58 8.38 -0.01
N LEU A 102 -6.58 9.18 -1.07
CA LEU A 102 -6.28 8.76 -2.43
C LEU A 102 -4.99 7.91 -2.57
N PRO A 103 -3.88 8.20 -1.90
CA PRO A 103 -2.65 7.42 -2.03
C PRO A 103 -2.71 6.02 -1.38
N MET A 104 -3.60 5.83 -0.41
CA MET A 104 -3.75 4.57 0.31
C MET A 104 -4.51 3.51 -0.50
N ASP A 105 -5.38 3.91 -1.42
CA ASP A 105 -6.25 2.98 -2.15
C ASP A 105 -5.50 2.08 -3.15
N GLY A 106 -4.35 2.54 -3.64
CA GLY A 106 -3.62 1.88 -4.73
C GLY A 106 -2.68 0.74 -4.35
N PRO A 107 -1.96 0.77 -3.21
CA PRO A 107 -0.91 -0.22 -2.90
C PRO A 107 -1.43 -1.64 -2.77
N ALA A 108 -2.52 -1.87 -2.02
CA ALA A 108 -3.04 -3.21 -1.79
C ALA A 108 -3.43 -3.94 -3.09
N PRO A 109 -4.24 -3.37 -4.00
CA PRO A 109 -4.52 -4.01 -5.27
C PRO A 109 -3.27 -4.16 -6.16
N ALA A 110 -2.29 -3.25 -6.09
CA ALA A 110 -1.05 -3.37 -6.85
C ALA A 110 -0.20 -4.56 -6.38
N VAL A 111 -0.08 -4.76 -5.06
CA VAL A 111 0.58 -5.94 -4.45
C VAL A 111 -0.11 -7.23 -4.86
N VAL A 112 -1.44 -7.31 -4.70
CA VAL A 112 -2.21 -8.52 -5.06
C VAL A 112 -2.07 -8.85 -6.54
N ASN A 113 -2.12 -7.85 -7.42
CA ASN A 113 -1.93 -8.07 -8.86
C ASN A 113 -0.52 -8.55 -9.21
N ALA A 114 0.51 -8.03 -8.53
CA ALA A 114 1.88 -8.49 -8.71
C ALA A 114 2.03 -9.96 -8.29
N LEU A 115 1.46 -10.37 -7.15
CA LEU A 115 1.47 -11.76 -6.68
C LEU A 115 0.71 -12.68 -7.63
N ARG A 116 -0.43 -12.24 -8.13
CA ARG A 116 -1.20 -13.00 -9.14
C ARG A 116 -0.45 -13.19 -10.45
N SER A 117 0.40 -12.26 -10.84
CA SER A 117 1.25 -12.44 -12.04
C SER A 117 2.27 -13.56 -11.91
N LEU A 118 2.57 -13.99 -10.68
CA LEU A 118 3.38 -15.17 -10.36
C LEU A 118 2.54 -16.48 -10.26
N GLY A 119 1.23 -16.40 -10.52
CA GLY A 119 0.32 -17.55 -10.40
C GLY A 119 -0.24 -17.76 -8.98
N LEU A 120 0.01 -16.85 -8.04
CA LEU A 120 -0.49 -16.93 -6.67
C LEU A 120 -1.92 -16.36 -6.59
N ASP A 121 -2.91 -17.18 -6.27
CA ASP A 121 -4.32 -16.75 -6.16
C ASP A 121 -4.60 -16.10 -4.79
N VAL A 122 -3.98 -14.95 -4.55
CA VAL A 122 -4.18 -14.16 -3.33
C VAL A 122 -5.55 -13.48 -3.37
N ARG A 123 -6.39 -13.74 -2.36
CA ARG A 123 -7.77 -13.22 -2.25
C ARG A 123 -8.03 -12.41 -1.00
N GLU A 124 -7.08 -12.35 -0.08
CA GLU A 124 -7.16 -11.59 1.16
C GLU A 124 -5.84 -10.88 1.45
N ILE A 125 -5.88 -9.89 2.33
CA ILE A 125 -4.74 -9.15 2.84
C ILE A 125 -4.81 -9.11 4.38
N PRO A 126 -3.66 -8.92 5.05
CA PRO A 126 -2.31 -8.78 4.51
C PRO A 126 -1.81 -10.06 3.85
N ALA A 127 -1.05 -9.91 2.74
CA ALA A 127 -0.42 -11.02 2.03
C ALA A 127 0.84 -11.49 2.79
N THR A 128 0.60 -12.14 3.94
CA THR A 128 1.68 -12.65 4.80
C THR A 128 2.37 -13.86 4.18
N PRO A 129 3.59 -14.20 4.61
CA PRO A 129 4.29 -15.41 4.17
C PRO A 129 3.45 -16.68 4.30
N GLU A 130 2.69 -16.83 5.39
CA GLU A 130 1.83 -17.98 5.62
C GLU A 130 0.68 -18.07 4.60
N LEU A 131 0.09 -16.92 4.25
CA LEU A 131 -0.94 -16.87 3.23
C LEU A 131 -0.37 -17.26 1.87
N ILE A 132 0.79 -16.72 1.50
CA ILE A 132 1.44 -17.02 0.21
C ILE A 132 1.84 -18.49 0.13
N ALA A 133 2.41 -19.06 1.20
CA ALA A 133 2.71 -20.48 1.28
C ALA A 133 1.46 -21.35 1.05
N SER A 134 0.32 -20.95 1.61
CA SER A 134 -0.93 -21.69 1.41
C SER A 134 -1.44 -21.64 -0.04
N CYS A 135 -1.22 -20.51 -0.74
CA CYS A 135 -1.56 -20.36 -2.15
C CYS A 135 -0.69 -21.25 -3.06
N THR A 136 0.59 -21.47 -2.70
CA THR A 136 1.53 -22.30 -3.48
C THR A 136 1.23 -23.79 -3.31
N ALA A 137 0.78 -24.21 -2.13
CA ALA A 137 0.44 -25.62 -1.85
C ALA A 137 -0.87 -26.08 -2.53
N ALA A 138 -1.69 -25.15 -3.02
CA ALA A 138 -2.98 -25.42 -3.67
C ALA A 138 -2.89 -25.41 -5.22
N ALA A 139 -1.74 -25.11 -5.79
CA ALA A 139 -1.47 -25.08 -7.22
C ALA A 139 -0.77 -26.36 -7.70
#